data_9fbd9bbcf9e0195b3a2d21bbfe6a54c0
#
_entry.id   9fbd9bbcf9e0195b3a2d21bbfe6a54c0
#
_cell.length_a   1.000
_cell.length_b   1.000
_cell.length_c   1.000
_cell.angle_alpha   90.00
_cell.angle_beta   90.00
_cell.angle_gamma   90.00
#
_symmetry.space_group_name_H-M   'P 1'
#
loop_
_entity.id
_entity.type
_entity.pdbx_description
1 polymer ?
#
loop_
_entity_poly.entity_id
_entity_poly.type
_entity_poly.pdbx_seq_one_letter_code
_entity_poly.pdbx_strand_id
1 'polypeptide(L)'
;MSAAWHTAGAGAFPLGLPRLTFPLFLILLALALFWKYLPKEEMLRMFNDAAVSSITIIMNTAAIVGVGSVIKGASFYSFATDMLMSSDANPYIVAAVGANIFSGILGSASGGISLVYETLGDTFNQYAAQGYNLGFIHRLCADGCGGLDSVPWNGSIVSVFAVCHATHKQSYKYNFVSCLVIPLSCTMLIALPLCILLG
;
A
#
# COMPACT_ATOMS: atom_id res chain seq x y z
N MET A 1 4.61 -3.42 19.45
CA MET A 1 3.48 -3.54 18.47
C MET A 1 2.30 -4.07 19.26
N SER A 2 1.35 -3.19 19.59
CA SER A 2 0.23 -3.59 20.45
C SER A 2 -0.77 -4.48 19.69
N ALA A 3 -1.36 -5.43 20.41
CA ALA A 3 -2.36 -6.37 19.91
C ALA A 3 -3.58 -5.73 19.22
N ALA A 4 -3.78 -4.42 19.39
CA ALA A 4 -4.91 -3.68 18.82
C ALA A 4 -4.93 -3.66 17.28
N TRP A 5 -3.77 -3.65 16.63
CA TRP A 5 -3.69 -3.69 15.16
C TRP A 5 -4.06 -5.05 14.58
N HIS A 6 -3.84 -6.12 15.34
CA HIS A 6 -4.23 -7.47 14.93
C HIS A 6 -5.73 -7.73 15.04
N THR A 7 -6.43 -7.05 15.95
CA THR A 7 -7.87 -7.26 16.18
C THR A 7 -8.77 -6.41 15.29
N ALA A 8 -8.36 -5.21 14.89
CA ALA A 8 -9.15 -4.34 14.02
C ALA A 8 -9.33 -4.90 12.59
N GLY A 9 -8.43 -5.77 12.13
CA GLY A 9 -8.54 -6.45 10.83
C GLY A 9 -9.11 -7.85 10.87
N ALA A 10 -9.35 -8.42 12.05
CA ALA A 10 -9.81 -9.80 12.22
C ALA A 10 -11.33 -9.98 12.17
N GLY A 11 -12.10 -8.87 12.17
CA GLY A 11 -13.57 -8.92 12.27
C GLY A 11 -14.34 -9.27 11.00
N ALA A 12 -13.68 -9.48 9.86
CA ALA A 12 -14.37 -9.63 8.58
C ALA A 12 -14.55 -11.08 8.09
N PHE A 13 -13.92 -12.08 8.73
CA PHE A 13 -14.11 -13.48 8.35
C PHE A 13 -14.45 -14.35 9.56
N PRO A 14 -15.70 -14.87 9.65
CA PRO A 14 -16.18 -15.61 10.82
C PRO A 14 -15.59 -17.00 10.99
N LEU A 15 -14.68 -17.45 10.14
CA LEU A 15 -14.16 -18.82 10.13
C LEU A 15 -12.70 -18.96 10.54
N GLY A 16 -12.00 -17.89 10.97
CA GLY A 16 -10.62 -18.02 11.44
C GLY A 16 -9.62 -18.61 10.43
N LEU A 17 -10.03 -18.77 9.18
CA LEU A 17 -9.17 -19.26 8.12
C LEU A 17 -8.09 -18.21 7.84
N PRO A 18 -6.82 -18.58 7.84
CA PRO A 18 -5.74 -17.67 7.50
C PRO A 18 -6.02 -17.05 6.14
N ARG A 19 -5.82 -15.73 6.01
CA ARG A 19 -6.12 -14.94 4.79
C ARG A 19 -5.48 -15.51 3.51
N LEU A 20 -4.47 -16.36 3.65
CA LEU A 20 -3.77 -17.01 2.55
C LEU A 20 -4.40 -18.35 2.10
N THR A 21 -5.16 -19.03 2.96
CA THR A 21 -5.73 -20.35 2.59
C THR A 21 -6.89 -20.25 1.64
N PHE A 22 -7.70 -19.19 1.72
CA PHE A 22 -8.83 -18.99 0.80
C PHE A 22 -8.38 -18.76 -0.65
N PRO A 23 -7.47 -17.81 -0.97
CA PRO A 23 -6.97 -17.67 -2.34
C PRO A 23 -6.21 -18.90 -2.81
N LEU A 24 -5.45 -19.59 -1.94
CA LEU A 24 -4.79 -20.84 -2.30
C LEU A 24 -5.80 -21.93 -2.65
N PHE A 25 -6.88 -22.07 -1.87
CA PHE A 25 -7.97 -23.00 -2.18
C PHE A 25 -8.63 -22.68 -3.52
N LEU A 26 -8.90 -21.41 -3.83
CA LEU A 26 -9.46 -21.00 -5.13
C LEU A 26 -8.53 -21.32 -6.29
N ILE A 27 -7.22 -21.12 -6.13
CA ILE A 27 -6.22 -21.48 -7.15
C ILE A 27 -6.21 -22.99 -7.38
N LEU A 28 -6.17 -23.79 -6.31
CA LEU A 28 -6.19 -25.25 -6.43
C LEU A 28 -7.50 -25.75 -7.03
N LEU A 29 -8.63 -25.17 -6.68
CA LEU A 29 -9.93 -25.47 -7.26
C LEU A 29 -9.98 -25.13 -8.75
N ALA A 30 -9.48 -23.96 -9.14
CA ALA A 30 -9.39 -23.57 -10.54
C ALA A 30 -8.49 -24.52 -11.34
N LEU A 31 -7.32 -24.87 -10.80
CA LEU A 31 -6.44 -25.86 -11.42
C LEU A 31 -7.12 -27.23 -11.58
N ALA A 32 -7.87 -27.69 -10.58
CA ALA A 32 -8.60 -28.95 -10.64
C ALA A 32 -9.74 -28.92 -11.68
N LEU A 33 -10.52 -27.82 -11.73
CA LEU A 33 -11.63 -27.66 -12.67
C LEU A 33 -11.15 -27.52 -14.12
N PHE A 34 -10.06 -26.83 -14.34
CA PHE A 34 -9.52 -26.55 -15.68
C PHE A 34 -8.39 -27.49 -16.08
N TRP A 35 -8.09 -28.51 -15.27
CA TRP A 35 -7.00 -29.47 -15.52
C TRP A 35 -7.01 -30.07 -16.94
N LYS A 36 -8.21 -30.34 -17.46
CA LYS A 36 -8.40 -30.91 -18.81
C LYS A 36 -8.00 -29.95 -19.94
N TYR A 37 -8.05 -28.64 -19.67
CA TYR A 37 -7.75 -27.58 -20.65
C TYR A 37 -6.31 -27.09 -20.56
N LEU A 38 -5.54 -27.52 -19.54
CA LEU A 38 -4.16 -27.12 -19.38
C LEU A 38 -3.25 -27.79 -20.39
N PRO A 39 -2.41 -27.04 -21.12
CA PRO A 39 -1.46 -27.60 -22.09
C PRO A 39 -0.35 -28.33 -21.32
N LYS A 40 -0.41 -29.66 -21.30
CA LYS A 40 0.49 -30.51 -20.50
C LYS A 40 1.96 -30.34 -20.88
N GLU A 41 2.23 -30.06 -22.14
CA GLU A 41 3.60 -29.88 -22.66
C GLU A 41 4.23 -28.57 -22.21
N GLU A 42 3.41 -27.54 -21.97
CA GLU A 42 3.87 -26.23 -21.52
C GLU A 42 3.81 -26.04 -19.98
N MET A 43 3.21 -27.02 -19.29
CA MET A 43 2.93 -26.87 -17.85
C MET A 43 4.21 -26.64 -17.02
N LEU A 44 5.30 -27.34 -17.34
CA LEU A 44 6.58 -27.16 -16.66
C LEU A 44 7.14 -25.75 -16.89
N ARG A 45 7.01 -25.22 -18.10
CA ARG A 45 7.40 -23.85 -18.43
C ARG A 45 6.56 -22.84 -17.67
N MET A 46 5.23 -23.02 -17.64
CA MET A 46 4.32 -22.15 -16.88
C MET A 46 4.67 -22.12 -15.38
N PHE A 47 4.97 -23.28 -14.78
CA PHE A 47 5.41 -23.34 -13.38
C PHE A 47 6.75 -22.63 -13.15
N ASN A 48 7.70 -22.80 -14.05
CA ASN A 48 8.97 -22.11 -13.98
C ASN A 48 8.81 -20.58 -14.08
N ASP A 49 8.01 -20.11 -15.03
CA ASP A 49 7.74 -18.69 -15.25
C ASP A 49 6.98 -18.08 -14.04
N ALA A 50 6.06 -18.83 -13.46
CA ALA A 50 5.35 -18.43 -12.23
C ALA A 50 6.31 -18.35 -11.03
N ALA A 51 7.23 -19.31 -10.89
CA ALA A 51 8.23 -19.31 -9.82
C ALA A 51 9.19 -18.11 -9.93
N VAL A 52 9.71 -17.84 -11.14
CA VAL A 52 10.57 -16.69 -11.41
C VAL A 52 9.82 -15.37 -11.12
N SER A 53 8.58 -15.26 -11.56
CA SER A 53 7.74 -14.08 -11.27
C SER A 53 7.52 -13.89 -9.77
N SER A 54 7.28 -14.97 -9.03
CA SER A 54 7.10 -14.93 -7.58
C SER A 54 8.37 -14.45 -6.85
N ILE A 55 9.55 -14.94 -7.26
CA ILE A 55 10.83 -14.49 -6.72
C ILE A 55 11.02 -12.99 -7.02
N THR A 56 10.71 -12.54 -8.22
CA THR A 56 10.81 -11.12 -8.60
C THR A 56 9.95 -10.24 -7.70
N ILE A 57 8.72 -10.65 -7.39
CA ILE A 57 7.81 -9.92 -6.49
C ILE A 57 8.38 -9.85 -5.07
N ILE A 58 8.90 -10.97 -4.55
CA ILE A 58 9.51 -11.03 -3.21
C ILE A 58 10.73 -10.13 -3.15
N MET A 59 11.61 -10.20 -4.14
CA MET A 59 12.82 -9.37 -4.21
C MET A 59 12.49 -7.88 -4.31
N ASN A 60 11.45 -7.52 -5.07
CA ASN A 60 10.99 -6.13 -5.15
C ASN A 60 10.49 -5.64 -3.79
N THR A 61 9.71 -6.44 -3.08
CA THR A 61 9.26 -6.12 -1.72
C THR A 61 10.42 -5.97 -0.76
N ALA A 62 11.39 -6.88 -0.78
CA ALA A 62 12.60 -6.80 0.04
C ALA A 62 13.43 -5.55 -0.26
N ALA A 63 13.56 -5.18 -1.53
CA ALA A 63 14.25 -3.96 -1.95
C ALA A 63 13.55 -2.70 -1.40
N ILE A 64 12.22 -2.63 -1.48
CA ILE A 64 11.43 -1.52 -0.92
C ILE A 64 11.66 -1.38 0.59
N VAL A 65 11.63 -2.49 1.34
CA VAL A 65 11.91 -2.49 2.78
C VAL A 65 13.35 -2.03 3.06
N GLY A 66 14.31 -2.50 2.27
CA GLY A 66 15.70 -2.06 2.36
C GLY A 66 15.87 -0.56 2.11
N VAL A 67 15.26 -0.03 1.06
CA VAL A 67 15.25 1.41 0.76
C VAL A 67 14.57 2.19 1.89
N GLY A 68 13.44 1.70 2.42
CA GLY A 68 12.76 2.31 3.58
C GLY A 68 13.68 2.42 4.80
N SER A 69 14.51 1.42 5.06
CA SER A 69 15.47 1.44 6.17
C SER A 69 16.56 2.51 5.98
N VAL A 70 17.03 2.71 4.75
CA VAL A 70 18.01 3.77 4.42
C VAL A 70 17.36 5.15 4.54
N ILE A 71 16.15 5.31 4.06
CA ILE A 71 15.40 6.58 4.14
C ILE A 71 15.19 7.03 5.58
N LYS A 72 14.96 6.12 6.54
CA LYS A 72 14.86 6.44 7.97
C LYS A 72 16.11 7.10 8.54
N GLY A 73 17.28 6.82 7.98
CA GLY A 73 18.54 7.45 8.34
C GLY A 73 18.76 8.82 7.68
N ALA A 74 17.92 9.24 6.75
CA ALA A 74 18.07 10.50 6.03
C ALA A 74 17.47 11.67 6.84
N SER A 75 18.14 12.84 6.83
CA SER A 75 17.67 14.05 7.52
C SER A 75 16.30 14.53 7.05
N PHE A 76 15.93 14.24 5.80
CA PHE A 76 14.62 14.58 5.27
C PHE A 76 13.50 13.78 5.95
N TYR A 77 13.77 12.53 6.33
CA TYR A 77 12.78 11.69 7.02
C TYR A 77 12.47 12.22 8.41
N SER A 78 13.50 12.57 9.21
CA SER A 78 13.29 13.17 10.52
C SER A 78 12.54 14.50 10.41
N PHE A 79 12.90 15.35 9.45
CA PHE A 79 12.19 16.60 9.17
C PHE A 79 10.69 16.37 8.85
N ALA A 80 10.37 15.44 7.96
CA ALA A 80 8.99 15.12 7.59
C ALA A 80 8.20 14.57 8.79
N THR A 81 8.84 13.73 9.60
CA THR A 81 8.23 13.15 10.81
C THR A 81 7.99 14.23 11.86
N ASP A 82 8.98 15.07 12.14
CA ASP A 82 8.88 16.16 13.13
C ASP A 82 7.80 17.16 12.70
N MET A 83 7.71 17.49 11.43
CA MET A 83 6.67 18.35 10.88
C MET A 83 5.27 17.77 11.08
N LEU A 84 5.10 16.47 10.87
CA LEU A 84 3.82 15.79 11.07
C LEU A 84 3.45 15.69 12.56
N MET A 85 4.42 15.40 13.43
CA MET A 85 4.20 15.21 14.87
C MET A 85 4.06 16.52 15.63
N SER A 86 4.72 17.60 15.20
CA SER A 86 4.63 18.92 15.81
C SER A 86 3.42 19.74 15.36
N SER A 87 2.68 19.25 14.35
CA SER A 87 1.48 19.95 13.90
C SER A 87 0.32 19.68 14.86
N ASP A 88 -0.32 20.76 15.35
CA ASP A 88 -1.62 20.69 16.07
C ASP A 88 -2.79 20.35 15.11
N ALA A 89 -2.49 19.70 13.99
CA ALA A 89 -3.47 19.34 12.98
C ALA A 89 -4.36 18.19 13.45
N ASN A 90 -5.59 18.15 12.92
CA ASN A 90 -6.50 17.06 13.19
C ASN A 90 -5.83 15.71 12.85
N PRO A 91 -5.91 14.68 13.74
CA PRO A 91 -5.31 13.35 13.53
C PRO A 91 -5.62 12.69 12.19
N TYR A 92 -6.79 12.94 11.62
CA TYR A 92 -7.17 12.44 10.30
C TYR A 92 -6.36 13.11 9.18
N ILE A 93 -6.03 14.40 9.32
CA ILE A 93 -5.15 15.11 8.37
C ILE A 93 -3.73 14.54 8.45
N VAL A 94 -3.21 14.35 9.67
CA VAL A 94 -1.88 13.76 9.89
C VAL A 94 -1.78 12.38 9.26
N ALA A 95 -2.82 11.54 9.40
CA ALA A 95 -2.87 10.22 8.80
C ALA A 95 -2.86 10.27 7.26
N ALA A 96 -3.74 11.07 6.65
CA ALA A 96 -3.85 11.18 5.20
C ALA A 96 -2.59 11.78 4.55
N VAL A 97 -2.09 12.89 5.10
CA VAL A 97 -0.91 13.59 4.57
C VAL A 97 0.36 12.79 4.81
N GLY A 98 0.53 12.21 6.00
CA GLY A 98 1.68 11.35 6.32
C GLY A 98 1.77 10.14 5.39
N ALA A 99 0.63 9.49 5.14
CA ALA A 99 0.56 8.35 4.22
C ALA A 99 0.97 8.75 2.79
N ASN A 100 0.48 9.90 2.29
CA ASN A 100 0.87 10.41 0.99
C ASN A 100 2.36 10.74 0.89
N ILE A 101 2.92 11.42 1.89
CA ILE A 101 4.34 11.79 1.91
C ILE A 101 5.23 10.53 1.85
N PHE A 102 4.99 9.56 2.73
CA PHE A 102 5.83 8.37 2.81
C PHE A 102 5.67 7.46 1.59
N SER A 103 4.46 7.31 1.04
CA SER A 103 4.25 6.56 -0.20
C SER A 103 4.90 7.24 -1.40
N GLY A 104 4.85 8.56 -1.47
CA GLY A 104 5.51 9.35 -2.51
C GLY A 104 7.03 9.22 -2.47
N ILE A 105 7.64 9.28 -1.29
CA ILE A 105 9.09 9.09 -1.11
C ILE A 105 9.53 7.71 -1.60
N LEU A 106 8.81 6.67 -1.18
CA LEU A 106 9.13 5.28 -1.54
C LEU A 106 8.71 4.90 -2.96
N GLY A 107 7.78 5.65 -3.59
CA GLY A 107 7.15 5.24 -4.84
C GLY A 107 6.41 3.91 -4.72
N SER A 108 5.79 3.67 -3.57
CA SER A 108 5.11 2.41 -3.26
C SER A 108 4.06 2.60 -2.17
N ALA A 109 2.80 2.25 -2.46
CA ALA A 109 1.71 2.30 -1.48
C ALA A 109 1.96 1.33 -0.31
N SER A 110 2.35 0.09 -0.59
CA SER A 110 2.60 -0.92 0.46
C SER A 110 3.80 -0.57 1.34
N GLY A 111 4.86 -0.03 0.73
CA GLY A 111 6.03 0.48 1.47
C GLY A 111 5.66 1.71 2.30
N GLY A 112 4.92 2.64 1.71
CA GLY A 112 4.45 3.86 2.38
C GLY A 112 3.59 3.57 3.59
N ILE A 113 2.58 2.71 3.47
CA ILE A 113 1.70 2.37 4.60
C ILE A 113 2.47 1.65 5.73
N SER A 114 3.42 0.78 5.38
CA SER A 114 4.27 0.12 6.37
C SER A 114 5.10 1.14 7.14
N LEU A 115 5.68 2.10 6.43
CA LEU A 115 6.49 3.16 7.02
C LEU A 115 5.67 4.09 7.91
N VAL A 116 4.45 4.45 7.48
CA VAL A 116 3.50 5.23 8.29
C VAL A 116 3.22 4.57 9.63
N TYR A 117 2.86 3.28 9.62
CA TYR A 117 2.54 2.57 10.86
C TYR A 117 3.74 2.34 11.76
N GLU A 118 4.90 2.15 11.16
CA GLU A 118 6.13 2.01 11.93
C GLU A 118 6.55 3.33 12.60
N THR A 119 6.26 4.47 11.96
CA THR A 119 6.65 5.80 12.43
C THR A 119 5.60 6.44 13.32
N LEU A 120 4.34 6.45 12.88
CA LEU A 120 3.23 7.16 13.51
C LEU A 120 2.28 6.22 14.29
N GLY A 121 2.55 4.91 14.33
CA GLY A 121 1.66 3.94 14.95
C GLY A 121 1.38 4.22 16.43
N ASP A 122 2.39 4.61 17.20
CA ASP A 122 2.23 4.95 18.61
C ASP A 122 1.44 6.26 18.76
N THR A 123 1.63 7.23 17.88
CA THR A 123 0.85 8.48 17.83
C THR A 123 -0.61 8.19 17.50
N PHE A 124 -0.89 7.27 16.57
CA PHE A 124 -2.26 6.87 16.26
C PHE A 124 -2.95 6.16 17.43
N ASN A 125 -2.21 5.38 18.23
CA ASN A 125 -2.74 4.81 19.46
C ASN A 125 -3.07 5.88 20.52
N GLN A 126 -2.26 6.94 20.62
CA GLN A 126 -2.56 8.08 21.50
C GLN A 126 -3.81 8.83 21.02
N TYR A 127 -3.99 9.05 19.71
CA TYR A 127 -5.21 9.63 19.16
C TYR A 127 -6.45 8.77 19.43
N ALA A 128 -6.32 7.46 19.36
CA ALA A 128 -7.41 6.54 19.72
C ALA A 128 -7.77 6.67 21.22
N ALA A 129 -6.79 6.86 22.10
CA ALA A 129 -7.04 7.11 23.53
C ALA A 129 -7.72 8.46 23.79
N GLN A 130 -7.56 9.44 22.90
CA GLN A 130 -8.24 10.74 22.91
C GLN A 130 -9.67 10.69 22.35
N GLY A 131 -10.13 9.51 21.85
CA GLY A 131 -11.47 9.31 21.34
C GLY A 131 -11.60 9.32 19.81
N TYR A 132 -10.50 9.51 19.06
CA TYR A 132 -10.54 9.43 17.60
C TYR A 132 -10.73 8.00 17.08
N ASN A 133 -11.49 7.86 16.01
CA ASN A 133 -11.79 6.55 15.45
C ASN A 133 -10.60 5.99 14.67
N LEU A 134 -9.95 4.96 15.24
CA LEU A 134 -8.81 4.28 14.64
C LEU A 134 -9.11 3.66 13.28
N GLY A 135 -10.37 3.22 13.06
CA GLY A 135 -10.82 2.68 11.79
C GLY A 135 -10.80 3.73 10.67
N PHE A 136 -11.10 4.99 10.98
CA PHE A 136 -10.99 6.09 10.00
C PHE A 136 -9.54 6.47 9.74
N ILE A 137 -8.70 6.52 10.77
CA ILE A 137 -7.25 6.72 10.61
C ILE A 137 -6.67 5.65 9.69
N HIS A 138 -7.01 4.37 9.92
CA HIS A 138 -6.57 3.25 9.08
C HIS A 138 -6.99 3.40 7.61
N ARG A 139 -8.24 3.77 7.36
CA ARG A 139 -8.76 3.97 5.99
C ARG A 139 -8.08 5.13 5.30
N LEU A 140 -7.90 6.25 5.99
CA LEU A 140 -7.21 7.42 5.45
C LEU A 140 -5.73 7.14 5.15
N CYS A 141 -5.05 6.33 5.97
CA CYS A 141 -3.70 5.87 5.64
C CYS A 141 -3.70 4.98 4.39
N ALA A 142 -4.66 4.06 4.26
CA ALA A 142 -4.74 3.18 3.09
C ALA A 142 -5.04 3.95 1.79
N ASP A 143 -6.02 4.85 1.84
CA ASP A 143 -6.39 5.69 0.70
C ASP A 143 -5.28 6.70 0.36
N GLY A 144 -4.69 7.32 1.39
CA GLY A 144 -3.60 8.28 1.24
C GLY A 144 -2.36 7.67 0.58
N CYS A 145 -2.01 6.43 0.92
CA CYS A 145 -0.88 5.76 0.28
C CYS A 145 -1.08 5.53 -1.22
N GLY A 146 -2.32 5.41 -1.71
CA GLY A 146 -2.64 5.23 -3.12
C GLY A 146 -2.56 6.51 -3.98
N GLY A 147 -2.33 7.67 -3.38
CA GLY A 147 -2.20 8.94 -4.10
C GLY A 147 -0.81 9.15 -4.68
N LEU A 148 0.13 9.53 -3.83
CA LEU A 148 1.50 9.87 -4.26
C LEU A 148 2.40 8.66 -4.51
N ASP A 149 1.94 7.43 -4.40
CA ASP A 149 2.74 6.25 -4.74
C ASP A 149 3.03 6.15 -6.24
N SER A 150 2.15 6.71 -7.07
CA SER A 150 2.21 6.65 -8.54
C SER A 150 3.17 7.67 -9.17
N VAL A 151 4.27 7.95 -8.49
CA VAL A 151 5.39 8.79 -8.97
C VAL A 151 6.16 8.11 -10.11
N PRO A 152 6.92 8.86 -10.93
CA PRO A 152 7.63 8.30 -12.09
C PRO A 152 8.61 7.15 -11.78
N TRP A 153 9.12 7.08 -10.55
CA TRP A 153 10.03 6.04 -10.09
C TRP A 153 9.34 4.85 -9.43
N ASN A 154 8.01 4.80 -9.43
CA ASN A 154 7.27 3.64 -8.94
C ASN A 154 7.62 2.40 -9.77
N GLY A 155 8.04 1.32 -9.07
CA GLY A 155 8.46 0.08 -9.72
C GLY A 155 7.36 -0.60 -10.55
N SER A 156 6.10 -0.49 -10.14
CA SER A 156 4.97 -1.04 -10.88
C SER A 156 4.74 -0.30 -12.19
N ILE A 157 4.83 1.04 -12.18
CA ILE A 157 4.69 1.88 -13.38
C ILE A 157 5.81 1.60 -14.37
N VAL A 158 7.04 1.55 -13.88
CA VAL A 158 8.21 1.21 -14.69
C VAL A 158 8.04 -0.16 -15.33
N SER A 159 7.58 -1.15 -14.57
CA SER A 159 7.36 -2.52 -15.07
C SER A 159 6.24 -2.58 -16.12
N VAL A 160 5.11 -1.89 -15.88
CA VAL A 160 4.00 -1.83 -16.85
C VAL A 160 4.46 -1.19 -18.15
N PHE A 161 5.18 -0.06 -18.08
CA PHE A 161 5.67 0.60 -19.29
C PHE A 161 6.67 -0.25 -20.06
N ALA A 162 7.52 -1.01 -19.36
CA ALA A 162 8.44 -1.95 -20.00
C ALA A 162 7.70 -3.08 -20.73
N VAL A 163 6.68 -3.68 -20.10
CA VAL A 163 5.87 -4.75 -20.73
C VAL A 163 5.05 -4.23 -21.91
N CYS A 164 4.49 -3.03 -21.79
CA CYS A 164 3.71 -2.39 -22.87
C CYS A 164 4.58 -1.74 -23.97
N HIS A 165 5.90 -1.82 -23.86
CA HIS A 165 6.84 -1.12 -24.76
C HIS A 165 6.56 0.38 -24.88
N ALA A 166 6.03 0.98 -23.80
CA ALA A 166 5.67 2.38 -23.71
C ALA A 166 6.76 3.19 -23.00
N THR A 167 6.96 4.46 -23.42
CA THR A 167 7.89 5.35 -22.73
C THR A 167 7.16 6.23 -21.72
N HIS A 168 7.89 6.65 -20.66
CA HIS A 168 7.36 7.61 -19.69
C HIS A 168 6.83 8.88 -20.37
N LYS A 169 7.55 9.39 -21.37
CA LYS A 169 7.15 10.60 -22.10
C LYS A 169 5.79 10.48 -22.79
N GLN A 170 5.45 9.28 -23.28
CA GLN A 170 4.20 9.02 -23.98
C GLN A 170 3.04 8.76 -23.03
N SER A 171 3.26 7.96 -21.99
CA SER A 171 2.21 7.35 -21.20
C SER A 171 2.05 7.93 -19.80
N TYR A 172 3.12 8.49 -19.20
CA TYR A 172 3.08 8.92 -17.80
C TYR A 172 2.04 10.03 -17.54
N LYS A 173 1.78 10.92 -18.49
CA LYS A 173 0.77 11.98 -18.34
C LYS A 173 -0.64 11.44 -18.05
N TYR A 174 -1.00 10.30 -18.63
CA TYR A 174 -2.29 9.66 -18.38
C TYR A 174 -2.30 8.97 -17.02
N ASN A 175 -1.22 8.29 -16.69
CA ASN A 175 -1.03 7.67 -15.37
C ASN A 175 -1.01 8.72 -14.27
N PHE A 176 -0.35 9.86 -14.48
CA PHE A 176 -0.31 10.97 -13.53
C PHE A 176 -1.73 11.47 -13.19
N VAL A 177 -2.59 11.66 -14.19
CA VAL A 177 -3.96 12.09 -13.93
C VAL A 177 -4.79 11.00 -13.29
N SER A 178 -4.77 9.78 -13.82
CA SER A 178 -5.67 8.71 -13.38
C SER A 178 -5.26 8.07 -12.04
N CYS A 179 -3.95 7.92 -11.80
CA CYS A 179 -3.45 7.19 -10.64
C CYS A 179 -2.86 8.10 -9.54
N LEU A 180 -2.61 9.38 -9.83
CA LEU A 180 -2.11 10.32 -8.83
C LEU A 180 -3.14 11.41 -8.54
N VAL A 181 -3.53 12.22 -9.56
CA VAL A 181 -4.39 13.39 -9.33
C VAL A 181 -5.79 12.99 -8.84
N ILE A 182 -6.42 12.00 -9.47
CA ILE A 182 -7.78 11.57 -9.11
C ILE A 182 -7.81 10.95 -7.70
N PRO A 183 -6.99 9.93 -7.35
CA PRO A 183 -7.01 9.35 -6.01
C PRO A 183 -6.65 10.37 -4.92
N LEU A 184 -5.63 11.21 -5.14
CA LEU A 184 -5.26 12.26 -4.21
C LEU A 184 -6.41 13.24 -3.98
N SER A 185 -7.08 13.67 -5.04
CA SER A 185 -8.25 14.56 -4.94
C SER A 185 -9.41 13.89 -4.22
N CYS A 186 -9.70 12.63 -4.48
CA CYS A 186 -10.74 11.87 -3.79
C CYS A 186 -10.43 11.73 -2.30
N THR A 187 -9.19 11.43 -1.94
CA THR A 187 -8.78 11.32 -0.54
C THR A 187 -8.92 12.67 0.18
N MET A 188 -8.41 13.75 -0.41
CA MET A 188 -8.38 15.06 0.24
C MET A 188 -9.73 15.79 0.24
N LEU A 189 -10.53 15.65 -0.82
CA LEU A 189 -11.79 16.39 -0.97
C LEU A 189 -13.02 15.59 -0.52
N ILE A 190 -12.95 14.29 -0.47
CA ILE A 190 -14.09 13.43 -0.12
C ILE A 190 -13.81 12.63 1.16
N ALA A 191 -12.79 11.76 1.15
CA ALA A 191 -12.56 10.85 2.26
C ALA A 191 -12.17 11.57 3.56
N LEU A 192 -11.25 12.52 3.48
CA LEU A 192 -10.79 13.28 4.64
C LEU A 192 -11.90 14.13 5.29
N PRO A 193 -12.66 14.98 4.56
CA PRO A 193 -13.75 15.74 5.16
C PRO A 193 -14.85 14.84 5.72
N LEU A 194 -15.15 13.72 5.06
CA LEU A 194 -16.13 12.76 5.55
C LEU A 194 -15.69 12.12 6.88
N CYS A 195 -14.43 11.75 7.02
CA CYS A 195 -13.89 11.22 8.27
C CYS A 195 -13.86 12.27 9.40
N ILE A 196 -13.62 13.54 9.08
CA ILE A 196 -13.67 14.64 10.06
C ILE A 196 -15.11 14.91 10.53
N LEU A 197 -16.10 14.78 9.65
CA LEU A 197 -17.51 15.03 9.99
C LEU A 197 -18.16 13.87 10.74
N LEU A 198 -17.73 12.63 10.51
CA LEU A 198 -18.32 11.43 11.08
C LEU A 198 -17.52 10.86 12.27
N GLY A 199 -16.29 11.30 12.46
CA GLY A 199 -15.40 10.87 13.55
C GLY A 199 -15.37 11.88 14.63
#